data_a073490d2ecaac02a26050d078807bc8
#
_entry.id   a073490d2ecaac02a26050d078807bc8
#
_cell.length_a   1.000
_cell.length_b   1.000
_cell.length_c   1.000
_cell.angle_alpha   90.00
_cell.angle_beta   90.00
_cell.angle_gamma   90.00
#
_symmetry.space_group_name_H-M   'P 1'
#
loop_
_entity.id
_entity.type
_entity.pdbx_description
1 polymer ?
#
loop_
_entity_poly.entity_id
_entity_poly.type
_entity_poly.pdbx_seq_one_letter_code
_entity_poly.pdbx_strand_id
1 'polypeptide(L)' 'MEEQTSSGVGVLDKAALVLSALEAGPATLAQLVSSTGLARPTAHRLAVALEYHRMVARDMQGRFILGPRLQDLSSADG' A
#
# COMPACT_ATOMS: atom_id res chain seq x y z
N MET A 1 -4.90 14.79 21.54
CA MET A 1 -4.65 14.63 21.10
C MET A 1 -4.22 13.93 20.48
N GLU A 2 -4.16 13.64 20.10
CA GLU A 2 -3.81 13.20 19.60
C GLU A 2 -3.12 12.91 18.97
N GLU A 3 -2.73 12.66 18.73
CA GLU A 3 -2.13 12.37 18.22
C GLU A 3 -1.62 12.05 17.56
N GLN A 4 -1.49 12.31 17.82
CA GLN A 4 -0.91 12.13 17.00
C GLN A 4 0.28 11.58 16.41
N THR A 5 0.50 10.48 16.17
CA THR A 5 1.53 9.81 15.40
C THR A 5 1.25 9.85 13.92
N SER A 6 0.11 10.33 13.54
CA SER A 6 -0.27 10.39 12.13
C SER A 6 0.13 11.74 11.53
N SER A 7 0.19 11.77 10.22
CA SER A 7 0.49 13.01 9.49
C SER A 7 -0.67 13.98 9.50
N GLY A 8 -1.81 13.57 10.00
CA GLY A 8 -3.03 14.37 9.97
C GLY A 8 -3.85 14.15 8.72
N VAL A 9 -3.40 13.29 7.82
CA VAL A 9 -4.14 12.95 6.60
C VAL A 9 -4.41 11.45 6.63
N GLY A 10 -5.61 11.07 7.08
CA GLY A 10 -5.94 9.68 7.34
C GLY A 10 -5.76 8.75 6.16
N VAL A 11 -6.18 9.20 4.96
CA VAL A 11 -6.05 8.37 3.77
C VAL A 11 -4.58 8.14 3.44
N LEU A 12 -3.77 9.18 3.53
CA LEU A 12 -2.35 9.05 3.22
C LEU A 12 -1.67 8.12 4.22
N ASP A 13 -1.99 8.24 5.49
CA ASP A 13 -1.42 7.36 6.51
C ASP A 13 -1.78 5.90 6.23
N LYS A 14 -3.04 5.65 5.87
CA LYS A 14 -3.49 4.30 5.58
C LYS A 14 -2.85 3.75 4.31
N ALA A 15 -2.70 4.60 3.29
CA ALA A 15 -2.02 4.19 2.06
C ALA A 15 -0.58 3.82 2.34
N ALA A 16 0.09 4.58 3.21
CA ALA A 16 1.46 4.28 3.59
C ALA A 16 1.57 2.92 4.28
N LEU A 17 0.57 2.55 5.08
CA LEU A 17 0.56 1.23 5.71
C LEU A 17 0.53 0.12 4.67
N VAL A 18 -0.29 0.29 3.62
CA VAL A 18 -0.37 -0.70 2.56
C VAL A 18 0.96 -0.82 1.83
N LEU A 19 1.56 0.32 1.48
CA LEU A 19 2.84 0.30 0.77
C LEU A 19 3.93 -0.31 1.62
N SER A 20 3.97 0.00 2.91
CA SER A 20 4.96 -0.58 3.81
C SER A 20 4.80 -2.10 3.91
N ALA A 21 3.56 -2.58 3.95
CA ALA A 21 3.32 -4.02 4.00
C ALA A 21 3.86 -4.70 2.75
N LEU A 22 3.76 -4.05 1.60
CA LEU A 22 4.22 -4.63 0.33
C LEU A 22 5.74 -4.56 0.18
N GLU A 23 6.42 -3.76 0.99
CA GLU A 23 7.87 -3.77 1.00
C GLU A 23 8.42 -5.12 1.47
N ALA A 24 7.66 -5.83 2.27
CA ALA A 24 8.06 -7.15 2.75
C ALA A 24 7.90 -8.22 1.69
N GLY A 25 7.15 -7.94 0.63
CA GLY A 25 6.94 -8.89 -0.45
C GLY A 25 5.49 -8.90 -0.91
N PRO A 26 5.17 -9.71 -1.91
CA PRO A 26 3.80 -9.80 -2.41
C PRO A 26 2.82 -10.21 -1.31
N ALA A 27 1.61 -9.70 -1.39
CA ALA A 27 0.59 -9.99 -0.37
C ALA A 27 -0.79 -10.08 -1.00
N THR A 28 -1.57 -11.02 -0.50
CA THR A 28 -3.00 -11.09 -0.83
C THR A 28 -3.74 -10.02 -0.06
N LEU A 29 -5.00 -9.81 -0.41
CA LEU A 29 -5.83 -8.86 0.34
C LEU A 29 -5.93 -9.28 1.81
N ALA A 30 -6.11 -10.58 2.07
CA ALA A 30 -6.18 -11.07 3.44
C ALA A 30 -4.90 -10.76 4.21
N GLN A 31 -3.75 -10.90 3.55
CA GLN A 31 -2.47 -10.59 4.18
C GLN A 31 -2.33 -9.10 4.45
N LEU A 32 -2.81 -8.26 3.54
CA LEU A 32 -2.80 -6.82 3.76
C LEU A 32 -3.65 -6.43 4.96
N VAL A 33 -4.84 -7.02 5.06
CA VAL A 33 -5.71 -6.77 6.21
C VAL A 33 -4.99 -7.16 7.51
N SER A 34 -4.38 -8.33 7.50
CA SER A 34 -3.67 -8.83 8.69
C SER A 34 -2.47 -7.94 9.04
N SER A 35 -1.70 -7.53 8.05
CA SER A 35 -0.47 -6.75 8.28
C SER A 35 -0.74 -5.31 8.67
N THR A 36 -1.77 -4.71 8.10
CA THR A 36 -2.04 -3.28 8.31
C THR A 36 -3.02 -3.02 9.45
N GLY A 37 -3.86 -4.00 9.76
CA GLY A 37 -4.93 -3.79 10.73
C GLY A 37 -6.10 -3.02 10.17
N LEU A 38 -6.10 -2.71 8.87
CA LEU A 38 -7.19 -1.99 8.26
C LEU A 38 -8.38 -2.91 8.02
N ALA A 39 -9.59 -2.33 8.03
CA ALA A 39 -10.78 -3.07 7.65
C ALA A 39 -10.65 -3.53 6.20
N ARG A 40 -11.20 -4.70 5.89
CA ARG A 40 -11.06 -5.29 4.56
C ARG A 40 -11.52 -4.37 3.43
N PRO A 41 -12.69 -3.72 3.52
CA PRO A 41 -13.11 -2.81 2.43
C PRO A 41 -12.15 -1.63 2.26
N THR A 42 -11.61 -1.12 3.36
CA THR A 42 -10.66 -0.01 3.30
C THR A 42 -9.36 -0.45 2.64
N ALA A 43 -8.83 -1.61 3.04
CA ALA A 43 -7.61 -2.13 2.44
C ALA A 43 -7.80 -2.37 0.96
N HIS A 44 -8.93 -2.92 0.56
CA HIS A 44 -9.22 -3.18 -0.85
C HIS A 44 -9.29 -1.88 -1.64
N ARG A 45 -10.03 -0.89 -1.14
CA ARG A 45 -10.16 0.39 -1.86
C ARG A 45 -8.83 1.09 -2.01
N LEU A 46 -8.00 1.04 -0.97
CA LEU A 46 -6.69 1.66 -1.04
C LEU A 46 -5.78 0.94 -2.04
N ALA A 47 -5.80 -0.39 -2.01
CA ALA A 47 -4.97 -1.16 -2.95
C ALA A 47 -5.37 -0.87 -4.39
N VAL A 48 -6.68 -0.81 -4.67
CA VAL A 48 -7.17 -0.53 -6.01
C VAL A 48 -6.81 0.90 -6.44
N ALA A 49 -6.96 1.86 -5.53
CA ALA A 49 -6.60 3.25 -5.83
C ALA A 49 -5.11 3.39 -6.11
N LEU A 50 -4.28 2.73 -5.32
CA LEU A 50 -2.84 2.75 -5.52
C LEU A 50 -2.44 2.05 -6.81
N GLU A 51 -3.16 0.99 -7.17
CA GLU A 51 -2.96 0.30 -8.43
C GLU A 51 -3.29 1.22 -9.61
N TYR A 52 -4.35 1.99 -9.49
CA TYR A 52 -4.74 2.94 -10.52
C TYR A 52 -3.62 3.96 -10.78
N HIS A 53 -2.93 4.37 -9.73
CA HIS A 53 -1.83 5.33 -9.83
C HIS A 53 -0.48 4.64 -10.04
N ARG A 54 -0.47 3.35 -10.27
CA ARG A 54 0.73 2.57 -10.58
C ARG A 54 1.72 2.50 -9.44
N MET A 55 1.26 2.76 -8.23
CA MET A 55 2.07 2.57 -7.03
C MET A 55 2.00 1.14 -6.53
N VAL A 56 0.96 0.43 -6.92
CA VAL A 56 0.75 -0.98 -6.63
C VAL A 56 0.43 -1.66 -7.94
N ALA A 57 0.83 -2.92 -8.06
CA ALA A 57 0.50 -3.74 -9.22
C ALA A 57 0.06 -5.10 -8.71
N ARG A 58 -0.21 -6.02 -9.61
CA ARG A 58 -0.55 -7.40 -9.24
C ARG A 58 0.41 -8.33 -9.94
N ASP A 59 0.86 -9.35 -9.22
CA ASP A 59 1.72 -10.34 -9.83
C ASP A 59 0.86 -11.38 -10.56
N MET A 60 1.51 -12.41 -11.11
CA MET A 60 0.81 -13.40 -11.91
C MET A 60 -0.15 -14.25 -11.09
N GLN A 61 0.01 -14.26 -9.79
CA GLN A 61 -0.91 -14.98 -8.90
C GLN A 61 -1.99 -14.06 -8.33
N GLY A 62 -2.03 -12.81 -8.76
CA GLY A 62 -3.03 -11.87 -8.31
C GLY A 62 -2.73 -11.24 -6.98
N ARG A 63 -1.53 -11.43 -6.43
CA ARG A 63 -1.13 -10.78 -5.19
C ARG A 63 -0.69 -9.36 -5.48
N PHE A 64 -0.87 -8.49 -4.49
CA PHE A 64 -0.43 -7.11 -4.63
C PHE A 64 1.08 -7.01 -4.43
N ILE A 65 1.71 -6.16 -5.24
CA ILE A 65 3.14 -5.89 -5.15
C ILE A 65 3.34 -4.38 -5.34
N LEU A 66 4.51 -3.89 -4.98
CA LEU A 66 4.86 -2.50 -5.28
C LEU A 66 4.92 -2.30 -6.78
N GLY A 67 4.38 -1.18 -7.23
CA GLY A 67 4.21 -0.93 -8.65
C GLY A 67 5.42 -0.24 -9.27
N PRO A 68 5.41 -0.14 -10.60
CA PRO A 68 6.56 0.42 -11.34
C PRO A 68 6.82 1.89 -11.02
N ARG A 69 5.79 2.65 -10.65
CA ARG A 69 6.00 4.05 -10.34
C ARG A 69 6.95 4.26 -9.17
N LEU A 70 6.80 3.43 -8.13
CA LEU A 70 7.68 3.52 -6.97
C LEU A 70 9.10 3.06 -7.31
N GLN A 71 9.21 2.05 -8.14
CA GLN A 71 10.51 1.58 -8.59
C GLN A 71 11.21 2.63 -9.42
N ASP A 72 10.46 3.32 -10.28
CA ASP A 72 11.01 4.40 -11.10
C ASP A 72 11.52 5.55 -10.23
N LEU A 73 10.75 5.92 -9.21
CA LEU A 73 11.18 6.99 -8.30
C LEU A 73 12.45 6.61 -7.57
N SER A 74 12.54 5.35 -7.16
CA SER A 74 13.71 4.84 -6.48
C SER A 74 14.92 4.86 -7.39
N SER A 75 14.73 4.50 -8.66
CA SER A 75 15.81 4.52 -9.65
C SER A 75 16.30 5.93 -9.93
N ALA A 76 15.37 6.89 -9.93
CA ALA A 76 15.72 8.27 -10.22
C ALA A 76 16.64 8.86 -9.14
N ASP A 77 16.53 8.36 -7.94
CA ASP A 77 17.38 8.80 -6.84
C ASP A 77 18.83 8.36 -7.01
N GLY A 78 18.99 7.25 -7.67
CA GLY A 78 20.30 6.67 -7.83
C GLY A 78 21.20 7.54 -8.59
#